data_f6bb56cc5efd800513e8552e4bc0d241
#
_entry.id   f6bb56cc5efd800513e8552e4bc0d241
#
_cell.length_a   1.000
_cell.length_b   1.000
_cell.length_c   1.000
_cell.angle_alpha   90.00
_cell.angle_beta   90.00
_cell.angle_gamma   90.00
#
_symmetry.space_group_name_H-M   'P 1'
#
loop_
_entity.id
_entity.type
_entity.pdbx_description
1 polymer ?
#
loop_
_entity_poly.entity_id
_entity_poly.type
_entity_poly.pdbx_seq_one_letter_code
_entity_poly.pdbx_strand_id
1 'polypeptide(L)'
;MLAIGRRTAFVVEGDSMLPTLKSGQTIIADRVANISIGDIVLAAHPFKKSVKMIKRVESIKSDGRCVLAGDNPEASSDSRTFGSISRDDILGKVVCLLSN
;
A
#
# COMPACT_ATOMS: atom_id res chain seq x y z
N MET A 1 22.21 -2.79 11.73
CA MET A 1 21.69 -2.69 11.42
C MET A 1 20.85 -2.44 11.02
N LEU A 2 21.03 -2.09 11.01
CA LEU A 2 20.14 -2.25 11.05
C LEU A 2 19.05 -2.12 10.20
N ALA A 3 18.59 -2.73 9.98
CA ALA A 3 17.39 -2.87 9.20
C ALA A 3 16.33 -1.83 9.48
N ILE A 4 16.59 -0.96 10.36
CA ILE A 4 15.68 0.14 10.70
C ILE A 4 15.37 0.98 9.47
N GLY A 5 16.36 1.20 8.60
CA GLY A 5 16.17 2.05 7.44
C GLY A 5 15.27 1.47 6.36
N ARG A 6 14.98 0.15 6.38
CA ARG A 6 14.18 -0.47 5.33
C ARG A 6 12.74 -0.77 5.75
N ARG A 7 12.42 -0.65 7.02
CA ARG A 7 11.08 -0.97 7.53
C ARG A 7 10.46 0.24 8.17
N THR A 8 9.16 0.40 7.94
CA THR A 8 8.38 1.53 8.44
C THR A 8 7.10 1.00 9.04
N ALA A 9 6.77 1.47 10.24
CA ALA A 9 5.48 1.17 10.86
C ALA A 9 4.46 2.21 10.38
N PHE A 10 3.24 1.76 10.13
CA PHE A 10 2.19 2.65 9.69
C PHE A 10 0.86 2.18 10.26
N VAL A 11 0.02 3.12 10.69
CA VAL A 11 -1.31 2.82 11.23
C VAL A 11 -2.33 2.91 10.11
N VAL A 12 -3.12 1.85 9.98
CA VAL A 12 -4.19 1.80 8.98
C VAL A 12 -5.27 2.81 9.34
N GLU A 13 -5.71 3.60 8.36
CA GLU A 13 -6.79 4.55 8.53
C GLU A 13 -7.87 4.27 7.50
N GLY A 14 -9.13 4.28 7.96
CA GLY A 14 -10.27 4.06 7.09
C GLY A 14 -10.52 2.59 6.81
N ASP A 15 -11.51 2.33 5.97
CA ASP A 15 -12.08 1.00 5.76
C ASP A 15 -11.77 0.41 4.39
N SER A 16 -10.85 1.01 3.63
CA SER A 16 -10.63 0.60 2.24
C SER A 16 -10.06 -0.82 2.12
N MET A 17 -9.43 -1.32 3.17
CA MET A 17 -8.83 -2.67 3.15
C MET A 17 -9.61 -3.69 3.96
N LEU A 18 -10.82 -3.36 4.41
CA LEU A 18 -11.68 -4.37 5.04
C LEU A 18 -12.03 -5.47 4.03
N PRO A 19 -12.15 -6.70 4.45
CA PRO A 19 -11.99 -7.20 5.82
C PRO A 19 -10.55 -7.57 6.18
N THR A 20 -9.60 -7.35 5.28
CA THR A 20 -8.22 -7.80 5.44
C THR A 20 -7.48 -7.00 6.53
N LEU A 21 -7.61 -5.68 6.48
CA LEU A 21 -7.03 -4.79 7.47
C LEU A 21 -8.09 -3.79 7.91
N LYS A 22 -8.12 -3.47 9.19
CA LYS A 22 -9.07 -2.49 9.68
C LYS A 22 -8.37 -1.30 10.32
N SER A 23 -9.09 -0.20 10.37
CA SER A 23 -8.59 1.05 10.91
C SER A 23 -8.08 0.84 12.34
N GLY A 24 -6.94 1.43 12.64
CA GLY A 24 -6.29 1.33 13.94
C GLY A 24 -5.23 0.24 14.03
N GLN A 25 -5.21 -0.70 13.10
CA GLN A 25 -4.15 -1.71 13.08
C GLN A 25 -2.84 -1.09 12.62
N THR A 26 -1.73 -1.61 13.14
CA THR A 26 -0.39 -1.18 12.74
C THR A 26 0.22 -2.25 11.86
N ILE A 27 0.75 -1.81 10.72
CA ILE A 27 1.47 -2.69 9.79
C ILE A 27 2.93 -2.28 9.72
N ILE A 28 3.76 -3.21 9.25
CA ILE A 28 5.16 -2.93 8.93
C ILE A 28 5.32 -3.08 7.42
N ALA A 29 5.87 -2.05 6.79
CA ALA A 29 6.18 -2.06 5.37
C ALA A 29 7.69 -2.12 5.18
N ASP A 30 8.13 -2.96 4.24
CA ASP A 30 9.54 -3.11 3.87
C ASP A 30 9.78 -2.35 2.57
N ARG A 31 10.64 -1.33 2.64
CA ARG A 31 10.86 -0.40 1.52
C ARG A 31 11.66 -1.01 0.38
N VAL A 32 12.38 -2.10 0.61
CA VAL A 32 13.24 -2.70 -0.42
C VAL A 32 12.76 -4.05 -0.90
N ALA A 33 11.62 -4.53 -0.38
CA ALA A 33 11.07 -5.81 -0.82
C ALA A 33 10.57 -5.72 -2.26
N ASN A 34 10.68 -6.80 -3.00
CA ASN A 34 10.11 -6.88 -4.34
C ASN A 34 8.59 -6.88 -4.26
N ILE A 35 7.96 -6.24 -5.24
CA ILE A 35 6.50 -6.10 -5.28
C ILE A 35 5.96 -7.08 -6.32
N SER A 36 4.92 -7.81 -5.95
CA SER A 36 4.24 -8.76 -6.82
C SER A 36 2.73 -8.53 -6.78
N ILE A 37 2.05 -9.00 -7.80
CA ILE A 37 0.57 -8.98 -7.83
C ILE A 37 0.04 -9.71 -6.60
N GLY A 38 -0.94 -9.10 -5.94
CA GLY A 38 -1.53 -9.63 -4.72
C GLY A 38 -0.91 -9.09 -3.44
N ASP A 39 0.24 -8.43 -3.52
CA ASP A 39 0.86 -7.83 -2.35
C ASP A 39 0.07 -6.63 -1.87
N ILE A 40 0.07 -6.41 -0.56
CA ILE A 40 -0.42 -5.17 0.03
C ILE A 40 0.76 -4.23 0.15
N VAL A 41 0.58 -3.00 -0.28
CA VAL A 41 1.66 -2.00 -0.31
C VAL A 41 1.24 -0.72 0.38
N LEU A 42 2.24 -0.02 0.91
CA LEU A 42 2.13 1.37 1.35
C LEU A 42 2.57 2.23 0.17
N ALA A 43 1.72 3.17 -0.24
CA ALA A 43 1.99 4.00 -1.41
C ALA A 43 1.65 5.46 -1.13
N ALA A 44 2.35 6.36 -1.81
CA ALA A 44 2.01 7.78 -1.81
C ALA A 44 0.91 8.04 -2.83
N HIS A 45 -0.05 8.88 -2.47
CA HIS A 45 -1.10 9.29 -3.40
C HIS A 45 -0.46 10.04 -4.57
N PRO A 46 -0.82 9.73 -5.83
CA PRO A 46 -0.13 10.31 -6.98
C PRO A 46 -0.28 11.83 -7.10
N PHE A 47 -1.38 12.38 -6.60
CA PHE A 47 -1.63 13.82 -6.69
C PHE A 47 -1.45 14.55 -5.36
N LYS A 48 -1.26 13.81 -4.27
CA LYS A 48 -1.08 14.38 -2.93
C LYS A 48 -0.03 13.55 -2.22
N LYS A 49 1.24 13.79 -2.52
CA LYS A 49 2.34 12.91 -2.10
C LYS A 49 2.46 12.76 -0.59
N SER A 50 1.96 13.72 0.18
CA SER A 50 1.98 13.61 1.64
C SER A 50 0.93 12.64 2.17
N VAL A 51 -0.06 12.29 1.36
CA VAL A 51 -1.10 11.33 1.74
C VAL A 51 -0.60 9.94 1.42
N LYS A 52 -0.63 9.05 2.40
CA LYS A 52 -0.20 7.66 2.23
C LYS A 52 -1.41 6.74 2.24
N MET A 53 -1.33 5.71 1.42
CA MET A 53 -2.42 4.76 1.23
C MET A 53 -1.90 3.36 1.45
N ILE A 54 -2.78 2.47 1.89
CA ILE A 54 -2.52 1.03 1.93
C ILE A 54 -3.50 0.39 0.97
N LYS A 55 -2.98 -0.29 -0.04
CA LYS A 55 -3.78 -0.90 -1.11
C LYS A 55 -3.15 -2.22 -1.52
N ARG A 56 -3.91 -2.99 -2.30
CA ARG A 56 -3.42 -4.24 -2.88
C ARG A 56 -2.98 -4.01 -4.32
N VAL A 57 -1.90 -4.64 -4.71
CA VAL A 57 -1.43 -4.60 -6.10
C VAL A 57 -2.33 -5.54 -6.91
N GLU A 58 -3.14 -4.98 -7.77
CA GLU A 58 -4.05 -5.73 -8.63
C GLU A 58 -3.34 -6.20 -9.89
N SER A 59 -2.50 -5.35 -10.47
CA SER A 59 -1.69 -5.72 -11.63
C SER A 59 -0.47 -4.82 -11.72
N ILE A 60 0.51 -5.27 -12.49
CA ILE A 60 1.74 -4.51 -12.77
C ILE A 60 1.87 -4.42 -14.27
N LYS A 61 1.95 -3.19 -14.78
CA LYS A 61 2.06 -2.95 -16.21
C LYS A 61 3.47 -3.20 -16.70
N SER A 62 3.63 -3.33 -18.02
CA SER A 62 4.93 -3.61 -18.62
C SER A 62 5.96 -2.52 -18.33
N ASP A 63 5.52 -1.29 -18.07
CA ASP A 63 6.41 -0.18 -17.72
C ASP A 63 6.71 -0.12 -16.20
N GLY A 64 6.22 -1.08 -15.43
CA GLY A 64 6.44 -1.14 -13.99
C GLY A 64 5.42 -0.41 -13.14
N ARG A 65 4.50 0.33 -13.75
CA ARG A 65 3.46 1.03 -12.99
C ARG A 65 2.49 0.01 -12.40
N CYS A 66 1.98 0.31 -11.22
CA CYS A 66 1.12 -0.59 -10.48
C CYS A 66 -0.32 -0.10 -10.51
N VAL A 67 -1.24 -1.02 -10.72
CA VAL A 67 -2.68 -0.78 -10.56
C VAL A 67 -3.04 -1.25 -9.16
N LEU A 68 -3.54 -0.35 -8.34
CA LEU A 68 -3.85 -0.61 -6.94
C LEU A 68 -5.35 -0.65 -6.71
N ALA A 69 -5.79 -1.48 -5.80
CA ALA A 69 -7.18 -1.58 -5.41
C ALA A 69 -7.31 -1.82 -3.91
N GLY A 70 -8.34 -1.23 -3.32
CA GLY A 70 -8.71 -1.56 -1.95
C GLY A 70 -9.49 -2.85 -1.91
N ASP A 71 -9.36 -3.60 -0.84
CA ASP A 71 -10.13 -4.84 -0.66
C ASP A 71 -11.60 -4.57 -0.41
N ASN A 72 -11.96 -3.36 -0.04
CA ASN A 72 -13.33 -2.92 0.16
C ASN A 72 -13.68 -1.86 -0.90
N PRO A 73 -14.21 -2.26 -2.06
CA PRO A 73 -14.41 -1.32 -3.17
C PRO A 73 -15.36 -0.17 -2.84
N GLU A 74 -16.31 -0.39 -1.94
CA GLU A 74 -17.29 0.64 -1.59
C GLU A 74 -16.70 1.76 -0.76
N ALA A 75 -15.56 1.52 -0.11
CA ALA A 75 -14.92 2.50 0.76
C ALA A 75 -13.52 2.84 0.27
N SER A 76 -13.20 2.54 -0.99
CA SER A 76 -11.85 2.71 -1.50
C SER A 76 -11.79 3.71 -2.63
N SER A 77 -10.82 4.62 -2.53
CA SER A 77 -10.35 5.41 -3.66
C SER A 77 -9.04 4.78 -4.11
N ASP A 78 -8.97 4.37 -5.36
CA ASP A 78 -7.84 3.58 -5.86
C ASP A 78 -7.56 3.89 -7.33
N SER A 79 -6.84 2.99 -8.03
CA SER A 79 -6.44 3.23 -9.42
C SER A 79 -7.62 3.42 -10.38
N ARG A 80 -8.83 2.99 -10.02
CA ARG A 80 -10.01 3.29 -10.83
C ARG A 80 -10.32 4.78 -10.81
N THR A 81 -9.91 5.48 -9.76
CA THR A 81 -10.14 6.91 -9.58
C THR A 81 -8.94 7.73 -10.05
N PHE A 82 -7.71 7.34 -9.69
CA PHE A 82 -6.52 8.17 -9.93
C PHE A 82 -5.49 7.52 -10.85
N GLY A 83 -5.80 6.36 -11.44
CA GLY A 83 -4.93 5.70 -12.41
C GLY A 83 -3.84 4.86 -11.77
N SER A 84 -2.93 4.38 -12.60
CA SER A 84 -1.82 3.57 -12.14
C SER A 84 -0.80 4.41 -11.38
N ILE A 85 -0.04 3.77 -10.51
CA ILE A 85 0.93 4.40 -9.62
C ILE A 85 2.33 4.09 -10.12
N SER A 86 3.18 5.11 -10.18
CA SER A 86 4.59 4.92 -10.47
C SER A 86 5.22 4.03 -9.39
N ARG A 87 6.14 3.15 -9.81
CA ARG A 87 6.88 2.33 -8.86
C ARG A 87 7.56 3.19 -7.79
N ASP A 88 7.97 4.40 -8.14
CA ASP A 88 8.61 5.31 -7.20
C ASP A 88 7.69 5.76 -6.08
N ASP A 89 6.38 5.71 -6.29
CA ASP A 89 5.39 6.05 -5.26
C ASP A 89 5.00 4.87 -4.39
N ILE A 90 5.48 3.67 -4.70
CA ILE A 90 5.30 2.51 -3.82
C ILE A 90 6.38 2.57 -2.76
N LEU A 91 5.97 2.86 -1.54
CA LEU A 91 6.90 3.12 -0.44
C LEU A 91 7.37 1.86 0.25
N GLY A 92 6.62 0.77 0.13
CA GLY A 92 7.02 -0.49 0.71
C GLY A 92 5.95 -1.56 0.60
N LYS A 93 6.38 -2.80 0.76
CA LYS A 93 5.48 -3.96 0.82
C LYS A 93 5.12 -4.22 2.27
N VAL A 94 3.85 -4.42 2.55
CA VAL A 94 3.40 -4.80 3.88
C VAL A 94 3.83 -6.24 4.15
N VAL A 95 4.70 -6.42 5.14
CA VAL A 95 5.29 -7.74 5.44
C VAL A 95 4.84 -8.28 6.79
N CYS A 96 4.23 -7.45 7.61
CA CYS A 96 3.84 -7.87 8.95
C CYS A 96 2.67 -7.03 9.42
N LEU A 97 1.74 -7.68 10.10
CA LEU A 97 0.64 -7.03 10.81
C LEU A 97 0.95 -7.13 12.30
N LEU A 98 1.13 -6.00 12.94
CA LEU A 98 1.23 -5.96 14.39
C LEU A 98 -0.19 -5.96 14.95
N SER A 99 -0.35 -6.56 16.10
CA SER A 99 -1.67 -6.57 16.71
C SER A 99 -2.08 -5.15 17.08
N ASN A 100 -3.35 -4.96 17.18
CA ASN A 100 -3.89 -3.70 17.60
C ASN A 100 -4.51 -3.81 18.99
#